data_285a115bfe598613a49ff5f797e6b534
#
_entry.id   285a115bfe598613a49ff5f797e6b534
#
_cell.length_a   1.000
_cell.length_b   1.000
_cell.length_c   1.000
_cell.angle_alpha   90.00
_cell.angle_beta   90.00
_cell.angle_gamma   90.00
#
_symmetry.space_group_name_H-M   'P 1'
#
loop_
_entity.id
_entity.type
_entity.pdbx_description
1 polymer ?
#
loop_
_entity_poly.entity_id
_entity_poly.type
_entity_poly.pdbx_seq_one_letter_code
_entity_poly.pdbx_strand_id
1 'polypeptide(L)'
;MDRRSGVERRSGDVVEEAATLPLQRVFPHARLSDSEAAERAAAIEAHRRELGSRLGRNVGAVVAAVDYMLNISGDLVAPTIVEHEALELLEHRSVTDPLTGLFNRYHFDATMSREIARCRRYGVPLSLLLVDVDRLKLMNDRWGHHAGDQALGRVAVAIQKSLRGTDIAARLGGDEFAIILPDTDAVAGLIVATRIRRSLVENASTMVTVSGGLVELPRDAMEVSAAQLMLVADHALYAAKNSGGNCVVQREYQSEE
;
A
#
# COMPACT_ATOMS: atom_id res chain seq x y z
N MET A 1 30.81 8.80 55.52
CA MET A 1 31.63 8.78 54.27
C MET A 1 30.64 8.81 53.11
N ASP A 2 30.51 9.98 52.62
CA ASP A 2 29.56 10.42 51.59
C ASP A 2 30.13 10.15 50.21
N ARG A 3 29.37 9.50 49.32
CA ARG A 3 29.66 9.53 47.87
C ARG A 3 28.36 9.65 47.09
N ARG A 4 27.91 10.87 46.96
CA ARG A 4 26.97 11.27 45.91
C ARG A 4 27.74 11.23 44.59
N SER A 5 27.40 10.34 43.68
CA SER A 5 27.80 10.43 42.28
C SER A 5 26.71 11.10 41.47
N GLY A 6 27.00 12.33 41.06
CA GLY A 6 26.19 13.15 40.19
C GLY A 6 26.06 12.51 38.80
N VAL A 7 24.86 12.39 38.32
CA VAL A 7 24.58 12.14 36.91
C VAL A 7 24.59 13.50 36.20
N GLU A 8 25.70 13.83 35.59
CA GLU A 8 25.77 14.90 34.59
C GLU A 8 24.88 14.56 33.40
N ARG A 9 23.78 15.28 33.28
CA ARG A 9 23.00 15.34 32.04
C ARG A 9 23.88 16.08 31.01
N ARG A 10 24.46 15.36 30.09
CA ARG A 10 25.06 15.95 28.89
C ARG A 10 23.92 16.54 28.05
N SER A 11 23.82 17.87 28.16
CA SER A 11 23.19 18.73 27.16
C SER A 11 24.17 18.77 25.99
N GLY A 12 23.87 18.01 24.95
CA GLY A 12 24.72 17.91 23.77
C GLY A 12 23.88 17.58 22.56
N ASP A 13 23.66 18.62 21.76
CA ASP A 13 23.50 18.60 20.31
C ASP A 13 22.53 17.58 19.71
N VAL A 14 21.24 17.88 19.82
CA VAL A 14 20.29 17.53 18.76
C VAL A 14 20.52 18.57 17.66
N VAL A 15 21.39 18.27 16.72
CA VAL A 15 21.51 18.99 15.46
C VAL A 15 20.13 18.92 14.80
N GLU A 16 19.47 20.07 14.75
CA GLU A 16 18.20 20.30 14.14
C GLU A 16 18.38 20.14 12.62
N GLU A 17 18.26 18.91 12.14
CA GLU A 17 18.04 18.67 10.74
C GLU A 17 16.70 19.32 10.40
N ALA A 18 16.73 20.38 9.61
CA ALA A 18 15.54 21.05 9.08
C ALA A 18 14.84 20.09 8.10
N ALA A 19 14.30 19.02 8.61
CA ALA A 19 13.49 18.08 7.87
C ALA A 19 12.18 18.80 7.54
N THR A 20 12.04 19.21 6.30
CA THR A 20 10.76 19.64 5.71
C THR A 20 9.73 18.60 6.08
N LEU A 21 8.71 19.00 6.84
CA LEU A 21 7.66 18.09 7.31
C LEU A 21 7.02 17.44 6.09
N PRO A 22 7.08 16.13 5.92
CA PRO A 22 6.36 15.47 4.84
C PRO A 22 4.88 15.53 5.18
N LEU A 23 4.16 16.55 4.68
CA LEU A 23 2.73 16.77 4.94
C LEU A 23 1.89 15.53 4.65
N GLN A 24 2.27 14.75 3.66
CA GLN A 24 1.64 13.47 3.34
C GLN A 24 1.77 12.42 4.46
N ARG A 25 2.81 12.51 5.32
CA ARG A 25 2.95 11.64 6.51
C ARG A 25 2.11 12.12 7.70
N VAL A 26 1.96 13.44 7.84
CA VAL A 26 1.20 14.04 8.96
C VAL A 26 -0.29 14.06 8.65
N PHE A 27 -0.65 14.21 7.37
CA PHE A 27 -2.03 14.25 6.87
C PHE A 27 -2.21 13.30 5.69
N PRO A 28 -2.20 11.98 5.91
CA PRO A 28 -2.24 10.98 4.83
C PRO A 28 -3.52 11.03 3.99
N HIS A 29 -4.57 11.66 4.49
CA HIS A 29 -5.83 11.85 3.78
C HIS A 29 -5.95 13.20 3.05
N ALA A 30 -4.98 14.11 3.20
CA ALA A 30 -4.93 15.34 2.43
C ALA A 30 -4.47 15.03 0.99
N ARG A 31 -5.39 15.04 0.05
CA ARG A 31 -5.12 14.81 -1.37
C ARG A 31 -4.48 16.07 -1.99
N LEU A 32 -3.20 16.29 -1.71
CA LEU A 32 -2.43 17.42 -2.23
C LEU A 32 -1.53 16.94 -3.38
N SER A 33 -1.45 17.72 -4.44
CA SER A 33 -0.39 17.59 -5.45
C SER A 33 0.98 17.95 -4.84
N ASP A 34 2.06 17.51 -5.45
CA ASP A 34 3.42 17.80 -4.96
C ASP A 34 3.69 19.32 -4.87
N SER A 35 3.15 20.12 -5.78
CA SER A 35 3.25 21.59 -5.77
C SER A 35 2.49 22.20 -4.60
N GLU A 36 1.24 21.79 -4.38
CA GLU A 36 0.42 22.26 -3.25
C GLU A 36 1.01 21.85 -1.89
N ALA A 37 1.57 20.64 -1.82
CA ALA A 37 2.25 20.16 -0.61
C ALA A 37 3.48 21.01 -0.29
N ALA A 38 4.29 21.39 -1.30
CA ALA A 38 5.46 22.23 -1.12
C ALA A 38 5.10 23.66 -0.69
N GLU A 39 4.09 24.27 -1.31
CA GLU A 39 3.59 25.60 -0.92
C GLU A 39 3.07 25.64 0.52
N ARG A 40 2.29 24.62 0.90
CA ARG A 40 1.78 24.50 2.26
C ARG A 40 2.87 24.24 3.29
N ALA A 41 3.86 23.41 2.97
CA ALA A 41 5.00 23.19 3.84
C ALA A 41 5.77 24.49 4.12
N ALA A 42 5.97 25.32 3.11
CA ALA A 42 6.61 26.63 3.26
C ALA A 42 5.78 27.59 4.11
N ALA A 43 4.46 27.62 3.93
CA ALA A 43 3.54 28.44 4.71
C ALA A 43 3.49 28.01 6.19
N ILE A 44 3.44 26.70 6.45
CA ILE A 44 3.48 26.13 7.80
C ILE A 44 4.80 26.48 8.51
N GLU A 45 5.92 26.42 7.80
CA GLU A 45 7.22 26.74 8.38
C GLU A 45 7.36 28.25 8.69
N ALA A 46 6.77 29.12 7.87
CA ALA A 46 6.68 30.54 8.16
C ALA A 46 5.82 30.79 9.42
N HIS A 47 4.68 30.13 9.51
CA HIS A 47 3.77 30.21 10.67
C HIS A 47 4.43 29.67 11.94
N ARG A 48 5.20 28.57 11.85
CA ARG A 48 5.96 28.01 12.97
C ARG A 48 6.94 29.02 13.57
N ARG A 49 7.64 29.77 12.73
CA ARG A 49 8.57 30.82 13.17
C ARG A 49 7.85 31.98 13.85
N GLU A 50 6.74 32.39 13.29
CA GLU A 50 5.91 33.44 13.89
C GLU A 50 5.37 33.04 15.27
N LEU A 51 4.79 31.83 15.39
CA LEU A 51 4.32 31.28 16.67
C LEU A 51 5.46 31.20 17.70
N GLY A 52 6.63 30.70 17.27
CA GLY A 52 7.81 30.62 18.14
C GLY A 52 8.25 31.97 18.67
N SER A 53 8.23 33.01 17.80
CA SER A 53 8.55 34.39 18.20
C SER A 53 7.53 34.97 19.20
N ARG A 54 6.22 34.72 18.95
CA ARG A 54 5.14 35.22 19.82
C ARG A 54 5.09 34.53 21.18
N LEU A 55 5.41 33.23 21.22
CA LEU A 55 5.36 32.42 22.44
C LEU A 55 6.68 32.36 23.20
N GLY A 56 7.75 32.94 22.65
CA GLY A 56 9.10 32.93 23.26
C GLY A 56 9.70 31.52 23.43
N ARG A 57 9.22 30.53 22.67
CA ARG A 57 9.70 29.13 22.73
C ARG A 57 9.62 28.46 21.37
N ASN A 58 10.40 27.41 21.20
CA ASN A 58 10.30 26.58 19.97
C ASN A 58 8.95 25.86 19.92
N VAL A 59 8.28 25.94 18.76
CA VAL A 59 7.02 25.24 18.48
C VAL A 59 7.33 24.09 17.56
N GLY A 60 6.88 22.90 17.97
CA GLY A 60 7.05 21.68 17.15
C GLY A 60 6.32 21.81 15.80
N ALA A 61 6.91 21.27 14.74
CA ALA A 61 6.42 21.40 13.38
C ALA A 61 4.98 20.86 13.22
N VAL A 62 4.63 19.76 13.89
CA VAL A 62 3.27 19.20 13.89
C VAL A 62 2.26 20.15 14.51
N VAL A 63 2.61 20.78 15.64
CA VAL A 63 1.73 21.75 16.32
C VAL A 63 1.46 22.96 15.42
N ALA A 64 2.50 23.49 14.78
CA ALA A 64 2.37 24.60 13.84
C ALA A 64 1.56 24.21 12.59
N ALA A 65 1.70 23.00 12.10
CA ALA A 65 0.92 22.51 10.96
C ALA A 65 -0.57 22.40 11.30
N VAL A 66 -0.90 21.81 12.44
CA VAL A 66 -2.30 21.71 12.90
C VAL A 66 -2.91 23.09 13.13
N ASP A 67 -2.18 23.99 13.79
CA ASP A 67 -2.66 25.37 14.05
C ASP A 67 -2.87 26.15 12.74
N TYR A 68 -1.91 26.04 11.79
CA TYR A 68 -2.04 26.68 10.48
C TYR A 68 -3.26 26.17 9.71
N MET A 69 -3.42 24.85 9.64
CA MET A 69 -4.50 24.23 8.86
C MET A 69 -5.87 24.42 9.50
N LEU A 70 -5.93 24.55 10.83
CA LEU A 70 -7.19 24.78 11.56
C LEU A 70 -7.58 26.26 11.56
N ASN A 71 -6.63 27.16 11.85
CA ASN A 71 -6.92 28.54 12.18
C ASN A 71 -6.58 29.53 11.06
N ILE A 72 -5.72 29.17 10.11
CA ILE A 72 -5.27 30.06 9.04
C ILE A 72 -5.82 29.62 7.68
N SER A 73 -5.57 28.39 7.24
CA SER A 73 -6.05 27.94 5.93
C SER A 73 -7.48 27.39 5.94
N GLY A 74 -7.98 26.96 7.10
CA GLY A 74 -9.32 26.37 7.23
C GLY A 74 -9.46 24.97 6.61
N ASP A 75 -8.34 24.32 6.28
CA ASP A 75 -8.33 22.98 5.68
C ASP A 75 -8.71 21.86 6.66
N LEU A 76 -8.60 22.12 7.95
CA LEU A 76 -9.00 21.19 9.01
C LEU A 76 -10.27 21.71 9.71
N VAL A 77 -11.28 20.86 9.78
CA VAL A 77 -12.51 21.11 10.54
C VAL A 77 -12.59 20.04 11.62
N ALA A 78 -12.49 20.47 12.89
CA ALA A 78 -12.55 19.58 14.07
C ALA A 78 -11.55 18.39 14.03
N PRO A 79 -10.22 18.65 14.02
CA PRO A 79 -9.23 17.59 13.98
C PRO A 79 -9.31 16.71 15.23
N THR A 80 -9.24 15.40 15.03
CA THR A 80 -9.09 14.43 16.12
C THR A 80 -7.67 13.91 16.12
N ILE A 81 -6.97 14.05 17.25
CA ILE A 81 -5.64 13.44 17.42
C ILE A 81 -5.87 11.99 17.85
N VAL A 82 -5.43 11.05 17.01
CA VAL A 82 -5.49 9.62 17.30
C VAL A 82 -4.06 9.11 17.43
N GLU A 83 -3.79 8.31 18.45
CA GLU A 83 -2.50 7.62 18.56
C GLU A 83 -2.31 6.69 17.37
N HIS A 84 -1.08 6.64 16.84
CA HIS A 84 -0.77 5.82 15.67
C HIS A 84 -1.16 4.34 15.86
N GLU A 85 -0.91 3.79 17.05
CA GLU A 85 -1.33 2.43 17.43
C GLU A 85 -2.86 2.25 17.39
N ALA A 86 -3.63 3.28 17.74
CA ALA A 86 -5.09 3.21 17.70
C ALA A 86 -5.62 3.28 16.25
N LEU A 87 -4.92 4.00 15.36
CA LEU A 87 -5.22 4.02 13.94
C LEU A 87 -4.93 2.66 13.30
N GLU A 88 -3.76 2.09 13.57
CA GLU A 88 -3.41 0.73 13.16
C GLU A 88 -4.42 -0.31 13.67
N LEU A 89 -4.85 -0.22 14.93
CA LEU A 89 -5.88 -1.09 15.50
C LEU A 89 -7.24 -0.94 14.81
N LEU A 90 -7.61 0.26 14.36
CA LEU A 90 -8.84 0.49 13.59
C LEU A 90 -8.72 -0.05 12.16
N GLU A 91 -7.59 0.13 11.51
CA GLU A 91 -7.28 -0.47 10.21
C GLU A 91 -7.24 -2.00 10.29
N HIS A 92 -6.68 -2.56 11.36
CA HIS A 92 -6.68 -4.00 11.66
C HIS A 92 -8.09 -4.57 11.92
N ARG A 93 -9.05 -3.76 12.36
CA ARG A 93 -10.45 -4.18 12.54
C ARG A 93 -11.25 -4.17 11.24
N SER A 94 -10.86 -3.36 10.27
CA SER A 94 -11.42 -3.45 8.91
C SER A 94 -10.64 -4.53 8.16
N VAL A 95 -11.32 -5.55 7.67
CA VAL A 95 -10.69 -6.60 6.85
C VAL A 95 -10.70 -6.26 5.37
N THR A 96 -11.32 -5.14 4.98
CA THR A 96 -11.52 -4.73 3.58
C THR A 96 -10.93 -3.36 3.29
N ASP A 97 -10.49 -3.15 2.05
CA ASP A 97 -10.13 -1.85 1.50
C ASP A 97 -11.38 -1.03 1.17
N PRO A 98 -11.53 0.20 1.69
CA PRO A 98 -12.77 0.97 1.55
C PRO A 98 -13.05 1.45 0.12
N LEU A 99 -12.04 1.57 -0.75
CA LEU A 99 -12.21 2.01 -2.13
C LEU A 99 -12.70 0.89 -3.04
N THR A 100 -12.17 -0.32 -2.83
CA THR A 100 -12.37 -1.45 -3.74
C THR A 100 -13.32 -2.51 -3.20
N GLY A 101 -13.55 -2.56 -1.89
CA GLY A 101 -14.33 -3.59 -1.20
C GLY A 101 -13.65 -4.97 -1.18
N LEU A 102 -12.45 -5.10 -1.74
CA LEU A 102 -11.61 -6.30 -1.59
C LEU A 102 -11.01 -6.36 -0.19
N PHE A 103 -10.42 -7.49 0.17
CA PHE A 103 -9.67 -7.57 1.41
C PHE A 103 -8.50 -6.58 1.40
N ASN A 104 -8.05 -6.15 2.58
CA ASN A 104 -6.87 -5.31 2.73
C ASN A 104 -5.60 -6.16 2.88
N ARG A 105 -4.45 -5.49 2.91
CA ARG A 105 -3.13 -6.12 3.07
C ARG A 105 -3.05 -6.99 4.33
N TYR A 106 -3.58 -6.50 5.45
CA TYR A 106 -3.53 -7.26 6.71
C TYR A 106 -4.24 -8.61 6.60
N HIS A 107 -5.44 -8.62 6.03
CA HIS A 107 -6.19 -9.86 5.82
C HIS A 107 -5.48 -10.80 4.83
N PHE A 108 -4.87 -10.24 3.80
CA PHE A 108 -4.05 -11.00 2.84
C PHE A 108 -2.90 -11.71 3.53
N ASP A 109 -2.06 -10.99 4.30
CA ASP A 109 -0.87 -11.55 4.97
C ASP A 109 -1.24 -12.68 5.93
N ALA A 110 -2.30 -12.49 6.73
CA ALA A 110 -2.81 -13.52 7.64
C ALA A 110 -3.34 -14.75 6.90
N THR A 111 -4.04 -14.54 5.77
CA THR A 111 -4.64 -15.63 4.99
C THR A 111 -3.58 -16.38 4.19
N MET A 112 -2.61 -15.69 3.59
CA MET A 112 -1.52 -16.30 2.84
C MET A 112 -0.73 -17.29 3.69
N SER A 113 -0.39 -16.90 4.91
CA SER A 113 0.32 -17.78 5.85
C SER A 113 -0.48 -19.05 6.19
N ARG A 114 -1.80 -18.93 6.38
CA ARG A 114 -2.70 -20.07 6.62
C ARG A 114 -2.81 -21.00 5.41
N GLU A 115 -2.95 -20.44 4.21
CA GLU A 115 -3.09 -21.23 2.99
C GLU A 115 -1.79 -21.98 2.64
N ILE A 116 -0.62 -21.37 2.84
CA ILE A 116 0.66 -22.07 2.72
C ILE A 116 0.72 -23.27 3.66
N ALA A 117 0.36 -23.09 4.94
CA ALA A 117 0.36 -24.18 5.90
C ALA A 117 -0.67 -25.27 5.55
N ARG A 118 -1.85 -24.88 5.03
CA ARG A 118 -2.88 -25.81 4.55
C ARG A 118 -2.36 -26.66 3.37
N CYS A 119 -1.78 -25.99 2.38
CA CYS A 119 -1.29 -26.68 1.17
C CYS A 119 -0.19 -27.67 1.49
N ARG A 120 0.73 -27.32 2.38
CA ARG A 120 1.75 -28.26 2.86
C ARG A 120 1.15 -29.47 3.56
N ARG A 121 0.16 -29.24 4.42
CA ARG A 121 -0.47 -30.34 5.20
C ARG A 121 -1.19 -31.34 4.28
N TYR A 122 -1.84 -30.86 3.24
CA TYR A 122 -2.72 -31.68 2.40
C TYR A 122 -2.13 -32.01 1.02
N GLY A 123 -0.97 -31.48 0.67
CA GLY A 123 -0.32 -31.72 -0.64
C GLY A 123 -1.10 -31.12 -1.82
N VAL A 124 -1.92 -30.09 -1.59
CA VAL A 124 -2.73 -29.45 -2.63
C VAL A 124 -2.01 -28.24 -3.21
N PRO A 125 -2.23 -27.89 -4.50
CA PRO A 125 -1.57 -26.75 -5.12
C PRO A 125 -2.09 -25.44 -4.57
N LEU A 126 -1.24 -24.41 -4.60
CA LEU A 126 -1.56 -23.02 -4.27
C LEU A 126 -0.87 -22.12 -5.28
N SER A 127 -1.60 -21.19 -5.88
CA SER A 127 -1.00 -20.14 -6.68
C SER A 127 -1.21 -18.76 -6.06
N LEU A 128 -0.20 -17.92 -6.22
CA LEU A 128 -0.25 -16.50 -5.91
C LEU A 128 -0.16 -15.69 -7.20
N LEU A 129 -1.10 -14.78 -7.41
CA LEU A 129 -1.10 -13.84 -8.51
C LEU A 129 -1.03 -12.41 -7.96
N LEU A 130 0.03 -11.69 -8.30
CA LEU A 130 0.11 -10.24 -8.11
C LEU A 130 -0.39 -9.54 -9.38
N VAL A 131 -1.13 -8.46 -9.20
CA VAL A 131 -1.70 -7.66 -10.29
C VAL A 131 -1.45 -6.19 -10.00
N ASP A 132 -1.07 -5.44 -11.02
CA ASP A 132 -0.85 -4.00 -10.92
C ASP A 132 -1.50 -3.28 -12.10
N VAL A 133 -2.07 -2.11 -11.83
CA VAL A 133 -2.78 -1.31 -12.83
C VAL A 133 -1.79 -0.54 -13.68
N ASP A 134 -1.78 -0.85 -14.98
CA ASP A 134 -0.86 -0.21 -15.91
C ASP A 134 -1.11 1.29 -16.02
N ARG A 135 -0.04 2.07 -15.83
CA ARG A 135 -0.03 3.53 -16.03
C ARG A 135 -1.04 4.31 -15.19
N LEU A 136 -1.39 3.83 -13.98
CA LEU A 136 -2.34 4.52 -13.10
C LEU A 136 -1.89 5.95 -12.79
N LYS A 137 -0.58 6.17 -12.56
CA LYS A 137 -0.03 7.51 -12.34
C LYS A 137 -0.31 8.44 -13.51
N LEU A 138 -0.08 7.99 -14.76
CA LEU A 138 -0.36 8.79 -15.95
C LEU A 138 -1.85 9.14 -16.08
N MET A 139 -2.73 8.22 -15.69
CA MET A 139 -4.17 8.45 -15.65
C MET A 139 -4.53 9.51 -14.61
N ASN A 140 -3.97 9.42 -13.39
CA ASN A 140 -4.15 10.42 -12.35
C ASN A 140 -3.67 11.81 -12.78
N ASP A 141 -2.48 11.88 -13.38
CA ASP A 141 -1.88 13.14 -13.84
C ASP A 141 -2.71 13.81 -14.94
N ARG A 142 -3.37 13.01 -15.81
CA ARG A 142 -4.15 13.52 -16.93
C ARG A 142 -5.60 13.83 -16.59
N TRP A 143 -6.27 13.04 -15.73
CA TRP A 143 -7.70 13.11 -15.46
C TRP A 143 -8.06 13.24 -13.98
N GLY A 144 -7.05 13.42 -13.14
CA GLY A 144 -7.21 13.57 -11.69
C GLY A 144 -7.40 12.25 -10.93
N HIS A 145 -7.19 12.28 -9.63
CA HIS A 145 -7.26 11.10 -8.75
C HIS A 145 -8.61 10.38 -8.80
N HIS A 146 -9.71 11.10 -9.03
CA HIS A 146 -11.02 10.47 -9.16
C HIS A 146 -11.10 9.46 -10.33
N ALA A 147 -10.40 9.76 -11.44
CA ALA A 147 -10.31 8.81 -12.56
C ALA A 147 -9.51 7.56 -12.20
N GLY A 148 -8.44 7.71 -11.44
CA GLY A 148 -7.68 6.59 -10.89
C GLY A 148 -8.49 5.75 -9.91
N ASP A 149 -9.24 6.38 -9.00
CA ASP A 149 -10.13 5.67 -8.08
C ASP A 149 -11.18 4.85 -8.83
N GLN A 150 -11.76 5.40 -9.91
CA GLN A 150 -12.68 4.66 -10.79
C GLN A 150 -11.99 3.49 -11.50
N ALA A 151 -10.75 3.66 -11.95
CA ALA A 151 -9.97 2.59 -12.56
C ALA A 151 -9.72 1.44 -11.57
N LEU A 152 -9.29 1.76 -10.36
CA LEU A 152 -9.10 0.80 -9.26
C LEU A 152 -10.39 0.04 -8.93
N GLY A 153 -11.52 0.73 -8.82
CA GLY A 153 -12.83 0.10 -8.60
C GLY A 153 -13.22 -0.87 -9.72
N ARG A 154 -12.93 -0.53 -10.98
CA ARG A 154 -13.17 -1.43 -12.13
C ARG A 154 -12.30 -2.67 -12.10
N VAL A 155 -11.01 -2.52 -11.77
CA VAL A 155 -10.09 -3.66 -11.60
C VAL A 155 -10.60 -4.57 -10.49
N ALA A 156 -11.02 -4.03 -9.36
CA ALA A 156 -11.60 -4.80 -8.26
C ALA A 156 -12.83 -5.61 -8.70
N VAL A 157 -13.76 -4.99 -9.43
CA VAL A 157 -14.95 -5.67 -9.98
C VAL A 157 -14.56 -6.77 -10.96
N ALA A 158 -13.58 -6.53 -11.84
CA ALA A 158 -13.08 -7.53 -12.78
C ALA A 158 -12.46 -8.73 -12.06
N ILE A 159 -11.68 -8.48 -11.01
CA ILE A 159 -11.11 -9.50 -10.14
C ILE A 159 -12.25 -10.31 -9.50
N GLN A 160 -13.16 -9.66 -8.77
CA GLN A 160 -14.26 -10.35 -8.06
C GLN A 160 -15.08 -11.24 -8.98
N LYS A 161 -15.45 -10.76 -10.17
CA LYS A 161 -16.21 -11.53 -11.16
C LYS A 161 -15.44 -12.72 -11.74
N SER A 162 -14.13 -12.69 -11.63
CA SER A 162 -13.25 -13.73 -12.16
C SER A 162 -12.85 -14.79 -11.13
N LEU A 163 -13.28 -14.66 -9.88
CA LEU A 163 -12.88 -15.52 -8.78
C LEU A 163 -14.00 -16.44 -8.32
N ARG A 164 -13.61 -17.55 -7.69
CA ARG A 164 -14.51 -18.47 -6.98
C ARG A 164 -14.66 -18.00 -5.53
N GLY A 165 -15.64 -18.54 -4.82
CA GLY A 165 -15.85 -18.21 -3.40
C GLY A 165 -14.69 -18.63 -2.46
N THR A 166 -13.82 -19.53 -2.91
CA THR A 166 -12.62 -19.97 -2.18
C THR A 166 -11.39 -19.10 -2.44
N ASP A 167 -11.40 -18.34 -3.53
CA ASP A 167 -10.27 -17.49 -3.91
C ASP A 167 -10.31 -16.20 -3.09
N ILE A 168 -9.15 -15.69 -2.73
CA ILE A 168 -9.03 -14.51 -1.87
C ILE A 168 -8.36 -13.40 -2.66
N ALA A 169 -9.03 -12.26 -2.81
CA ALA A 169 -8.49 -11.09 -3.46
C ALA A 169 -8.34 -9.94 -2.48
N ALA A 170 -7.19 -9.29 -2.51
CA ALA A 170 -6.87 -8.16 -1.66
C ALA A 170 -6.24 -7.02 -2.48
N ARG A 171 -6.42 -5.79 -1.99
CA ARG A 171 -5.62 -4.64 -2.40
C ARG A 171 -4.50 -4.44 -1.40
N LEU A 172 -3.26 -4.46 -1.88
CA LEU A 172 -2.06 -4.31 -1.03
C LEU A 172 -1.71 -2.85 -0.76
N GLY A 173 -2.13 -1.95 -1.64
CA GLY A 173 -1.91 -0.50 -1.57
C GLY A 173 -1.71 0.11 -2.95
N GLY A 174 -1.95 1.39 -3.11
CA GLY A 174 -1.77 2.07 -4.40
C GLY A 174 -2.52 1.39 -5.53
N ASP A 175 -1.78 0.90 -6.52
CA ASP A 175 -2.23 0.20 -7.73
C ASP A 175 -2.08 -1.32 -7.67
N GLU A 176 -1.63 -1.88 -6.54
CA GLU A 176 -1.29 -3.29 -6.37
C GLU A 176 -2.42 -4.11 -5.76
N PHE A 177 -2.69 -5.25 -6.38
CA PHE A 177 -3.63 -6.27 -5.92
C PHE A 177 -2.92 -7.63 -5.81
N ALA A 178 -3.39 -8.46 -4.89
CA ALA A 178 -2.92 -9.83 -4.73
C ALA A 178 -4.11 -10.80 -4.69
N ILE A 179 -3.96 -11.94 -5.33
CA ILE A 179 -4.97 -12.98 -5.37
C ILE A 179 -4.33 -14.30 -4.93
N ILE A 180 -4.86 -14.88 -3.85
CA ILE A 180 -4.52 -16.21 -3.39
C ILE A 180 -5.51 -17.17 -4.07
N LEU A 181 -5.00 -18.19 -4.75
CA LEU A 181 -5.78 -19.19 -5.48
C LEU A 181 -5.54 -20.57 -4.84
N PRO A 182 -6.33 -20.94 -3.83
CA PRO A 182 -6.24 -22.26 -3.22
C PRO A 182 -6.64 -23.37 -4.19
N ASP A 183 -6.06 -24.57 -4.02
CA ASP A 183 -6.33 -25.75 -4.86
C ASP A 183 -6.18 -25.46 -6.36
N THR A 184 -5.22 -24.61 -6.72
CA THR A 184 -5.02 -24.10 -8.09
C THR A 184 -3.54 -24.16 -8.45
N ASP A 185 -3.22 -24.90 -9.49
CA ASP A 185 -1.88 -24.97 -10.08
C ASP A 185 -1.60 -23.75 -10.98
N ALA A 186 -0.37 -23.64 -11.46
CA ALA A 186 0.05 -22.50 -12.28
C ALA A 186 -0.75 -22.39 -13.59
N VAL A 187 -1.14 -23.50 -14.20
CA VAL A 187 -1.90 -23.51 -15.46
C VAL A 187 -3.30 -22.96 -15.24
N ALA A 188 -3.99 -23.43 -14.20
CA ALA A 188 -5.30 -22.94 -13.82
C ALA A 188 -5.23 -21.48 -13.34
N GLY A 189 -4.18 -21.10 -12.59
CA GLY A 189 -3.92 -19.73 -12.18
C GLY A 189 -3.74 -18.78 -13.36
N LEU A 190 -3.04 -19.19 -14.42
CA LEU A 190 -2.87 -18.41 -15.64
C LEU A 190 -4.20 -18.20 -16.39
N ILE A 191 -5.11 -19.17 -16.34
CA ILE A 191 -6.47 -19.01 -16.90
C ILE A 191 -7.23 -17.94 -16.13
N VAL A 192 -7.18 -17.95 -14.80
CA VAL A 192 -7.81 -16.92 -13.95
C VAL A 192 -7.23 -15.54 -14.27
N ALA A 193 -5.91 -15.40 -14.28
CA ALA A 193 -5.23 -14.15 -14.57
C ALA A 193 -5.59 -13.61 -15.97
N THR A 194 -5.64 -14.49 -16.99
CA THR A 194 -6.05 -14.12 -18.34
C THR A 194 -7.52 -13.66 -18.39
N ARG A 195 -8.41 -14.30 -17.65
CA ARG A 195 -9.82 -13.92 -17.55
C ARG A 195 -9.99 -12.53 -16.94
N ILE A 196 -9.28 -12.22 -15.86
CA ILE A 196 -9.26 -10.89 -15.24
C ILE A 196 -8.85 -9.84 -16.28
N ARG A 197 -7.71 -10.04 -16.92
CA ARG A 197 -7.17 -9.12 -17.93
C ARG A 197 -8.14 -8.89 -19.10
N ARG A 198 -8.73 -9.97 -19.64
CA ARG A 198 -9.67 -9.88 -20.76
C ARG A 198 -10.95 -9.12 -20.38
N SER A 199 -11.49 -9.35 -19.20
CA SER A 199 -12.72 -8.67 -18.76
C SER A 199 -12.57 -7.14 -18.65
N LEU A 200 -11.36 -6.65 -18.43
CA LEU A 200 -11.06 -5.21 -18.44
C LEU A 200 -11.01 -4.63 -19.85
N VAL A 201 -10.49 -5.38 -20.83
CA VAL A 201 -10.36 -4.93 -22.23
C VAL A 201 -11.71 -4.96 -22.95
N GLU A 202 -12.57 -5.95 -22.66
CA GLU A 202 -13.88 -6.11 -23.31
C GLU A 202 -14.87 -5.01 -22.91
N ASN A 203 -14.68 -4.37 -21.77
CA ASN A 203 -15.46 -3.22 -21.32
C ASN A 203 -14.91 -1.91 -21.94
N ALA A 204 -15.11 -1.73 -23.22
CA ALA A 204 -14.52 -0.74 -24.12
C ALA A 204 -14.67 0.76 -23.75
N SER A 205 -15.31 1.11 -22.64
CA SER A 205 -15.48 2.52 -22.24
C SER A 205 -14.27 3.14 -21.52
N THR A 206 -13.25 2.33 -21.16
CA THR A 206 -12.01 2.83 -20.54
C THR A 206 -10.85 1.87 -20.78
N MET A 207 -9.73 2.42 -21.27
CA MET A 207 -8.49 1.69 -21.55
C MET A 207 -7.70 1.39 -20.26
N VAL A 208 -8.34 0.74 -19.26
CA VAL A 208 -7.63 0.26 -18.08
C VAL A 208 -7.09 -1.12 -18.38
N THR A 209 -5.78 -1.29 -18.28
CA THR A 209 -5.11 -2.59 -18.41
C THR A 209 -4.36 -2.93 -17.13
N VAL A 210 -4.04 -4.19 -16.96
CA VAL A 210 -3.29 -4.68 -15.82
C VAL A 210 -2.18 -5.62 -16.27
N SER A 211 -1.09 -5.58 -15.54
CA SER A 211 -0.01 -6.56 -15.63
C SER A 211 -0.08 -7.52 -14.45
N GLY A 212 0.30 -8.77 -14.65
CA GLY A 212 0.25 -9.79 -13.61
C GLY A 212 1.52 -10.62 -13.51
N GLY A 213 1.86 -11.01 -12.28
CA GLY A 213 2.92 -11.98 -11.96
C GLY A 213 2.33 -13.17 -11.21
N LEU A 214 2.48 -14.37 -11.76
CA LEU A 214 1.95 -15.62 -11.20
C LEU A 214 3.08 -16.53 -10.75
N VAL A 215 2.91 -17.12 -9.56
CA VAL A 215 3.77 -18.18 -9.04
C VAL A 215 2.92 -19.27 -8.39
N GLU A 216 3.33 -20.54 -8.55
CA GLU A 216 2.77 -21.67 -7.82
C GLU A 216 3.69 -22.02 -6.64
N LEU A 217 3.11 -22.33 -5.48
CA LEU A 217 3.83 -22.89 -4.34
C LEU A 217 4.30 -24.32 -4.71
N PRO A 218 5.62 -24.61 -4.69
CA PRO A 218 6.11 -25.94 -4.95
C PRO A 218 5.58 -26.94 -3.92
N ARG A 219 5.15 -28.12 -4.38
CA ARG A 219 4.57 -29.17 -3.51
C ARG A 219 5.58 -29.79 -2.55
N ASP A 220 6.84 -29.78 -2.93
CA ASP A 220 7.99 -30.33 -2.21
C ASP A 220 8.75 -29.28 -1.38
N ALA A 221 8.40 -28.02 -1.52
CA ALA A 221 9.06 -26.95 -0.79
C ALA A 221 8.61 -26.85 0.66
N MET A 222 9.34 -27.52 1.55
CA MET A 222 9.02 -27.58 3.00
C MET A 222 9.13 -26.24 3.71
N GLU A 223 9.91 -25.27 3.21
CA GLU A 223 10.27 -24.04 3.94
C GLU A 223 9.97 -22.74 3.18
N VAL A 224 9.15 -22.75 2.12
CA VAL A 224 8.82 -21.52 1.39
C VAL A 224 7.93 -20.61 2.23
N SER A 225 8.40 -19.43 2.52
CA SER A 225 7.63 -18.40 3.23
C SER A 225 6.71 -17.60 2.27
N ALA A 226 5.70 -16.93 2.84
CA ALA A 226 4.88 -15.99 2.07
C ALA A 226 5.73 -14.90 1.41
N ALA A 227 6.76 -14.39 2.09
CA ALA A 227 7.66 -13.37 1.56
C ALA A 227 8.44 -13.85 0.32
N GLN A 228 8.90 -15.09 0.32
CA GLN A 228 9.60 -15.66 -0.84
C GLN A 228 8.67 -15.85 -2.04
N LEU A 229 7.42 -16.33 -1.82
CA LEU A 229 6.43 -16.39 -2.91
C LEU A 229 6.09 -15.01 -3.45
N MET A 230 5.90 -14.02 -2.57
CA MET A 230 5.67 -12.64 -2.96
C MET A 230 6.81 -12.11 -3.84
N LEU A 231 8.07 -12.37 -3.46
CA LEU A 231 9.24 -11.93 -4.22
C LEU A 231 9.28 -12.53 -5.64
N VAL A 232 8.97 -13.83 -5.78
CA VAL A 232 8.94 -14.48 -7.10
C VAL A 232 7.80 -13.95 -7.95
N ALA A 233 6.63 -13.73 -7.36
CA ALA A 233 5.48 -13.13 -8.04
C ALA A 233 5.77 -11.68 -8.47
N ASP A 234 6.47 -10.89 -7.64
CA ASP A 234 6.89 -9.53 -7.94
C ASP A 234 7.89 -9.50 -9.12
N HIS A 235 8.88 -10.39 -9.14
CA HIS A 235 9.79 -10.55 -10.28
C HIS A 235 9.04 -10.91 -11.57
N ALA A 236 8.00 -11.74 -11.49
CA ALA A 236 7.16 -12.06 -12.64
C ALA A 236 6.34 -10.84 -13.10
N LEU A 237 5.76 -10.09 -12.17
CA LEU A 237 5.02 -8.85 -12.44
C LEU A 237 5.92 -7.78 -13.07
N TYR A 238 7.14 -7.61 -12.55
CA TYR A 238 8.13 -6.71 -13.12
C TYR A 238 8.47 -7.08 -14.57
N ALA A 239 8.63 -8.38 -14.87
CA ALA A 239 8.84 -8.84 -16.24
C ALA A 239 7.64 -8.54 -17.14
N ALA A 240 6.41 -8.69 -16.65
CA ALA A 240 5.19 -8.33 -17.37
C ALA A 240 5.15 -6.83 -17.71
N LYS A 241 5.47 -5.97 -16.76
CA LYS A 241 5.54 -4.50 -16.97
C LYS A 241 6.61 -4.14 -18.01
N ASN A 242 7.79 -4.75 -17.93
CA ASN A 242 8.90 -4.49 -18.87
C ASN A 242 8.63 -4.98 -20.31
N SER A 243 7.76 -5.96 -20.49
CA SER A 243 7.34 -6.42 -21.82
C SER A 243 6.27 -5.56 -22.48
N GLY A 244 5.94 -4.41 -21.87
CA GLY A 244 4.98 -3.44 -22.40
C GLY A 244 3.66 -3.37 -21.63
N GLY A 245 3.50 -4.16 -20.57
CA GLY A 245 2.27 -4.24 -19.79
C GLY A 245 1.16 -5.04 -20.45
N ASN A 246 -0.04 -5.01 -19.85
CA ASN A 246 -1.22 -5.73 -20.31
C ASN A 246 -0.97 -7.23 -20.58
N CYS A 247 -0.16 -7.87 -19.77
CA CYS A 247 0.16 -9.28 -19.89
C CYS A 247 0.37 -9.93 -18.52
N VAL A 248 0.44 -11.25 -18.50
CA VAL A 248 0.72 -12.03 -17.30
C VAL A 248 1.96 -12.88 -17.57
N VAL A 249 2.91 -12.82 -16.66
CA VAL A 249 4.10 -13.66 -16.66
C VAL A 249 4.00 -14.64 -15.51
N GLN A 250 4.25 -15.89 -15.79
CA GLN A 250 4.40 -16.94 -14.78
C GLN A 250 5.88 -17.18 -14.52
N ARG A 251 6.24 -17.41 -13.27
CA ARG A 251 7.56 -17.92 -12.87
C ARG A 251 7.42 -19.14 -11.98
N GLU A 252 8.35 -20.04 -12.11
CA GLU A 252 8.53 -21.15 -11.19
C GLU A 252 9.31 -20.65 -9.96
N TYR A 253 8.93 -21.14 -8.79
CA TYR A 253 9.74 -20.93 -7.61
C TYR A 253 11.02 -21.77 -7.73
N GLN A 254 12.17 -21.11 -7.62
CA GLN A 254 13.48 -21.78 -7.55
C GLN A 254 14.00 -21.58 -6.14
N SER A 255 14.26 -22.67 -5.42
CA SER A 255 14.99 -22.60 -4.14
C SER A 255 16.41 -22.11 -4.42
N GLU A 256 16.79 -21.03 -3.77
CA GLU A 256 18.22 -20.67 -3.72
C GLU A 256 18.95 -21.82 -2.98
N GLU A 257 19.90 -22.46 -3.66
CA GLU A 257 20.83 -23.43 -3.06
C GLU A 257 21.84 -22.77 -2.14
#